data_ba6294eb491669ef6ae44da080daba1f
#
_entry.id   ba6294eb491669ef6ae44da080daba1f
#
_cell.length_a   1.000
_cell.length_b   1.000
_cell.length_c   1.000
_cell.angle_alpha   90.00
_cell.angle_beta   90.00
_cell.angle_gamma   90.00
#
_symmetry.space_group_name_H-M   'P 1'
#
loop_
_entity.id
_entity.type
_entity.pdbx_description
1 polymer ?
#
loop_
_entity_poly.entity_id
_entity_poly.type
_entity_poly.pdbx_seq_one_letter_code
_entity_poly.pdbx_strand_id
1 'polypeptide(L)'
;MMTNPEWIIPEIARYGADRVSVHMEACLYPRRVLGLITQYKMQAGLAFNPGTAIPSLQFCLPYLSFVLVLSTEPETTRGDFLPSVLSKVVEGKKQAGLAAVEWAVDGGIVADNVKQVVDAGADLVISGRGVFENGRIRENIRKMKDSQQPNT
;
A
#
# COMPACT_ATOMS: atom_id res chain seq x y z
N MET A 1 -6.73 -8.36 -7.38
CA MET A 1 -7.22 -7.05 -7.88
C MET A 1 -8.50 -7.29 -8.67
N MET A 2 -9.36 -6.26 -8.80
CA MET A 2 -10.65 -6.38 -9.51
C MET A 2 -11.07 -5.02 -10.01
N THR A 3 -11.88 -4.99 -11.06
CA THR A 3 -12.55 -3.78 -11.55
C THR A 3 -13.88 -3.59 -10.80
N ASN A 4 -14.30 -2.35 -10.64
CA ASN A 4 -15.56 -1.98 -9.98
C ASN A 4 -15.73 -2.65 -8.59
N PRO A 5 -14.93 -2.25 -7.57
CA PRO A 5 -14.87 -2.94 -6.28
C PRO A 5 -16.08 -2.69 -5.37
N GLU A 6 -16.99 -1.78 -5.72
CA GLU A 6 -18.07 -1.32 -4.83
C GLU A 6 -18.97 -2.46 -4.33
N TRP A 7 -19.28 -3.41 -5.19
CA TRP A 7 -20.23 -4.49 -4.86
C TRP A 7 -19.70 -5.48 -3.82
N ILE A 8 -18.36 -5.64 -3.69
CA ILE A 8 -17.76 -6.60 -2.75
C ILE A 8 -17.51 -5.99 -1.36
N ILE A 9 -17.52 -4.66 -1.22
CA ILE A 9 -17.21 -3.98 0.04
C ILE A 9 -18.10 -4.46 1.19
N PRO A 10 -19.44 -4.60 1.03
CA PRO A 10 -20.30 -5.14 2.08
C PRO A 10 -19.91 -6.55 2.52
N GLU A 11 -19.55 -7.39 1.57
CA GLU A 11 -19.12 -8.77 1.86
C GLU A 11 -17.82 -8.81 2.65
N ILE A 12 -16.82 -8.03 2.24
CA ILE A 12 -15.53 -7.93 2.93
C ILE A 12 -15.75 -7.47 4.39
N ALA A 13 -16.62 -6.48 4.60
CA ALA A 13 -16.99 -6.00 5.93
C ALA A 13 -17.63 -7.11 6.78
N ARG A 14 -18.53 -7.90 6.19
CA ARG A 14 -19.20 -9.02 6.86
C ARG A 14 -18.20 -10.10 7.31
N TYR A 15 -17.11 -10.28 6.59
CA TYR A 15 -16.02 -11.18 6.97
C TYR A 15 -15.03 -10.58 7.96
N GLY A 16 -15.27 -9.36 8.47
CA GLY A 16 -14.50 -8.75 9.55
C GLY A 16 -13.18 -8.12 9.12
N ALA A 17 -13.09 -7.64 7.87
CA ALA A 17 -11.92 -6.88 7.46
C ALA A 17 -11.88 -5.53 8.17
N ASP A 18 -10.71 -5.15 8.67
CA ASP A 18 -10.48 -3.85 9.31
C ASP A 18 -10.07 -2.77 8.30
N ARG A 19 -9.45 -3.18 7.19
CA ARG A 19 -8.85 -2.28 6.20
C ARG A 19 -9.09 -2.78 4.79
N VAL A 20 -9.42 -1.87 3.89
CA VAL A 20 -9.59 -2.17 2.46
C VAL A 20 -8.95 -1.09 1.62
N SER A 21 -8.09 -1.47 0.69
CA SER A 21 -7.62 -0.58 -0.38
C SER A 21 -8.27 -0.93 -1.71
N VAL A 22 -8.58 0.10 -2.47
CA VAL A 22 -9.08 -0.03 -3.84
C VAL A 22 -8.12 0.68 -4.79
N HIS A 23 -7.88 0.08 -5.94
CA HIS A 23 -7.01 0.71 -6.93
C HIS A 23 -7.68 1.95 -7.53
N MET A 24 -6.93 3.03 -7.62
CA MET A 24 -7.40 4.27 -8.26
C MET A 24 -7.88 4.00 -9.69
N GLU A 25 -7.17 3.14 -10.40
CA GLU A 25 -7.45 2.73 -11.78
C GLU A 25 -8.73 1.89 -11.91
N ALA A 26 -9.19 1.29 -10.82
CA ALA A 26 -10.40 0.47 -10.78
C ALA A 26 -11.65 1.24 -10.34
N CYS A 27 -11.50 2.52 -9.98
CA CYS A 27 -12.57 3.32 -9.39
C CYS A 27 -12.90 4.53 -10.27
N LEU A 28 -14.10 4.57 -10.84
CA LEU A 28 -14.58 5.75 -11.55
C LEU A 28 -14.80 6.94 -10.60
N TYR A 29 -15.25 6.67 -9.38
CA TYR A 29 -15.52 7.68 -8.34
C TYR A 29 -14.82 7.32 -7.03
N PRO A 30 -13.49 7.50 -6.91
CA PRO A 30 -12.71 7.01 -5.77
C PRO A 30 -13.19 7.56 -4.43
N ARG A 31 -13.54 8.85 -4.33
CA ARG A 31 -14.10 9.44 -3.11
C ARG A 31 -15.37 8.73 -2.64
N ARG A 32 -16.26 8.35 -3.56
CA ARG A 32 -17.51 7.64 -3.25
C ARG A 32 -17.19 6.24 -2.70
N VAL A 33 -16.24 5.55 -3.31
CA VAL A 33 -15.82 4.21 -2.87
C VAL A 33 -15.19 4.25 -1.48
N LEU A 34 -14.31 5.22 -1.21
CA LEU A 34 -13.74 5.42 0.13
C LEU A 34 -14.84 5.71 1.17
N GLY A 35 -15.81 6.55 0.83
CA GLY A 35 -16.96 6.83 1.69
C GLY A 35 -17.78 5.56 1.99
N LEU A 36 -17.96 4.68 1.00
CA LEU A 36 -18.63 3.40 1.20
C LEU A 36 -17.85 2.49 2.16
N ILE A 37 -16.53 2.39 2.01
CA ILE A 37 -15.67 1.60 2.91
C ILE A 37 -15.80 2.11 4.36
N THR A 38 -15.76 3.42 4.56
CA THR A 38 -15.86 4.02 5.90
C THR A 38 -17.25 3.85 6.52
N GLN A 39 -18.32 3.80 5.72
CA GLN A 39 -19.69 3.47 6.21
C GLN A 39 -19.73 2.08 6.84
N TYR A 40 -18.95 1.14 6.35
CA TYR A 40 -18.79 -0.20 6.93
C TYR A 40 -17.74 -0.25 8.05
N LYS A 41 -17.29 0.91 8.58
CA LYS A 41 -16.34 1.05 9.68
C LYS A 41 -14.96 0.46 9.41
N MET A 42 -14.58 0.31 8.16
CA MET A 42 -13.24 -0.10 7.72
C MET A 42 -12.37 1.13 7.42
N GLN A 43 -11.08 0.99 7.59
CA GLN A 43 -10.10 1.97 7.11
C GLN A 43 -10.01 1.88 5.59
N ALA A 44 -10.20 3.02 4.93
CA ALA A 44 -10.22 3.08 3.47
C ALA A 44 -8.89 3.55 2.90
N GLY A 45 -8.36 2.82 1.92
CA GLY A 45 -7.12 3.14 1.23
C GLY A 45 -7.29 3.28 -0.28
N LEU A 46 -6.41 4.09 -0.89
CA LEU A 46 -6.21 4.14 -2.34
C LEU A 46 -4.89 3.49 -2.71
N ALA A 47 -4.96 2.54 -3.63
CA ALA A 47 -3.79 1.87 -4.19
C ALA A 47 -3.46 2.43 -5.59
N PHE A 48 -2.18 2.48 -5.91
CA PHE A 48 -1.65 3.00 -7.17
C PHE A 48 -0.67 2.01 -7.78
N ASN A 49 -0.86 1.68 -9.05
CA ASN A 49 0.07 0.88 -9.84
C ASN A 49 1.39 1.64 -10.09
N PRO A 50 2.48 0.94 -10.46
CA PRO A 50 3.77 1.57 -10.75
C PRO A 50 3.69 2.69 -11.80
N GLY A 51 2.91 2.49 -12.85
CA GLY A 51 2.75 3.46 -13.95
C GLY A 51 1.81 4.63 -13.65
N THR A 52 1.02 4.58 -12.58
CA THR A 52 0.00 5.59 -12.27
C THR A 52 0.55 6.69 -11.38
N ALA A 53 0.53 7.93 -11.85
CA ALA A 53 0.89 9.08 -11.01
C ALA A 53 -0.14 9.30 -9.90
N ILE A 54 0.29 9.78 -8.74
CA ILE A 54 -0.60 10.14 -7.65
C ILE A 54 -1.12 11.57 -7.88
N PRO A 55 -2.43 11.73 -8.17
CA PRO A 55 -3.03 13.05 -8.36
C PRO A 55 -3.18 13.77 -7.02
N SER A 56 -3.71 15.00 -7.02
CA SER A 56 -4.15 15.64 -5.79
C SER A 56 -5.27 14.83 -5.14
N LEU A 57 -5.07 14.42 -3.89
CA LEU A 57 -6.04 13.63 -3.12
C LEU A 57 -6.81 14.44 -2.07
N GLN A 58 -6.72 15.76 -2.10
CA GLN A 58 -7.33 16.64 -1.10
C GLN A 58 -8.81 16.38 -0.86
N PHE A 59 -9.58 16.14 -1.93
CA PHE A 59 -11.01 15.86 -1.82
C PHE A 59 -11.33 14.44 -1.33
N CYS A 60 -10.33 13.55 -1.29
CA CYS A 60 -10.43 12.20 -0.72
C CYS A 60 -10.09 12.16 0.78
N LEU A 61 -9.35 13.15 1.31
CA LEU A 61 -8.86 13.18 2.69
C LEU A 61 -9.90 12.86 3.76
N PRO A 62 -11.17 13.33 3.68
CA PRO A 62 -12.18 13.01 4.70
C PRO A 62 -12.44 11.52 4.91
N TYR A 63 -12.08 10.66 3.95
CA TYR A 63 -12.29 9.21 3.99
C TYR A 63 -11.01 8.41 3.85
N LEU A 64 -9.89 9.05 3.52
CA LEU A 64 -8.64 8.39 3.19
C LEU A 64 -7.82 8.11 4.46
N SER A 65 -7.66 6.84 4.81
CA SER A 65 -6.84 6.41 5.95
C SER A 65 -5.41 6.09 5.55
N PHE A 66 -5.20 5.55 4.34
CA PHE A 66 -3.87 5.19 3.86
C PHE A 66 -3.76 5.22 2.33
N VAL A 67 -2.54 5.38 1.85
CA VAL A 67 -2.17 5.23 0.44
C VAL A 67 -1.28 4.00 0.30
N LEU A 68 -1.59 3.14 -0.67
CA LEU A 68 -0.79 1.97 -1.01
C LEU A 68 -0.11 2.18 -2.36
N VAL A 69 1.21 2.10 -2.38
CA VAL A 69 2.01 2.14 -3.61
C VAL A 69 2.47 0.73 -3.96
N LEU A 70 2.09 0.24 -5.14
CA LEU A 70 2.66 -1.00 -5.65
C LEU A 70 4.07 -0.76 -6.18
N SER A 71 5.00 -1.56 -5.70
CA SER A 71 6.42 -1.56 -6.12
C SER A 71 6.78 -2.74 -7.02
N THR A 72 5.79 -3.35 -7.63
CA THR A 72 5.93 -4.39 -8.67
C THR A 72 4.78 -4.27 -9.65
N GLU A 73 4.95 -4.82 -10.85
CA GLU A 73 3.83 -4.91 -11.80
C GLU A 73 2.71 -5.79 -11.22
N PRO A 74 1.44 -5.36 -11.33
CA PRO A 74 0.31 -6.14 -10.84
C PRO A 74 0.19 -7.48 -11.57
N GLU A 75 -0.34 -8.48 -10.85
CA GLU A 75 -0.64 -9.83 -11.38
C GLU A 75 0.58 -10.64 -11.87
N THR A 76 1.80 -10.21 -11.54
CA THR A 76 3.00 -10.99 -11.84
C THR A 76 3.31 -11.98 -10.70
N THR A 77 3.55 -13.24 -11.03
CA THR A 77 3.81 -14.30 -10.04
C THR A 77 5.13 -14.09 -9.28
N ARG A 78 6.10 -13.43 -9.89
CA ARG A 78 7.41 -13.09 -9.34
C ARG A 78 7.85 -11.72 -9.84
N GLY A 79 7.03 -10.70 -9.58
CA GLY A 79 7.36 -9.34 -9.99
C GLY A 79 8.63 -8.84 -9.30
N ASP A 80 9.48 -8.18 -10.08
CA ASP A 80 10.66 -7.52 -9.57
C ASP A 80 10.27 -6.27 -8.77
N PHE A 81 11.06 -5.96 -7.76
CA PHE A 81 10.92 -4.71 -7.03
C PHE A 81 11.34 -3.53 -7.91
N LEU A 82 10.51 -2.53 -8.02
CA LEU A 82 10.71 -1.32 -8.81
C LEU A 82 11.07 -0.13 -7.88
N PRO A 83 12.35 0.14 -7.61
CA PRO A 83 12.74 1.19 -6.66
C PRO A 83 12.31 2.59 -7.10
N SER A 84 12.13 2.84 -8.40
CA SER A 84 11.69 4.13 -8.93
C SER A 84 10.34 4.59 -8.40
N VAL A 85 9.45 3.65 -8.02
CA VAL A 85 8.12 4.00 -7.49
C VAL A 85 8.18 4.63 -6.10
N LEU A 86 9.28 4.49 -5.38
CA LEU A 86 9.45 5.06 -4.04
C LEU A 86 9.41 6.59 -4.05
N SER A 87 9.74 7.22 -5.17
CA SER A 87 9.55 8.66 -5.36
C SER A 87 8.09 9.10 -5.12
N LYS A 88 7.12 8.23 -5.38
CA LYS A 88 5.70 8.51 -5.12
C LYS A 88 5.40 8.68 -3.63
N VAL A 89 6.05 7.91 -2.75
CA VAL A 89 5.93 8.07 -1.30
C VAL A 89 6.52 9.41 -0.88
N VAL A 90 7.76 9.71 -1.33
CA VAL A 90 8.46 10.96 -1.02
C VAL A 90 7.66 12.17 -1.48
N GLU A 91 7.22 12.18 -2.74
CA GLU A 91 6.47 13.32 -3.31
C GLU A 91 5.03 13.38 -2.78
N GLY A 92 4.40 12.23 -2.56
CA GLY A 92 3.04 12.18 -2.05
C GLY A 92 2.92 12.75 -0.63
N LYS A 93 3.87 12.45 0.26
CA LYS A 93 3.89 13.01 1.62
C LYS A 93 4.08 14.54 1.66
N LYS A 94 4.61 15.15 0.61
CA LYS A 94 4.72 16.60 0.48
C LYS A 94 3.39 17.29 0.13
N GLN A 95 2.42 16.55 -0.37
CA GLN A 95 1.10 17.12 -0.68
C GLN A 95 0.37 17.53 0.60
N ALA A 96 -0.39 18.62 0.53
CA ALA A 96 -1.13 19.14 1.67
C ALA A 96 -2.11 18.10 2.25
N GLY A 97 -1.98 17.84 3.54
CA GLY A 97 -2.81 16.88 4.27
C GLY A 97 -2.39 15.42 4.14
N LEU A 98 -1.51 15.05 3.21
CA LEU A 98 -1.09 13.66 3.01
C LEU A 98 0.08 13.24 3.91
N ALA A 99 0.76 14.15 4.55
CA ALA A 99 1.82 13.84 5.51
C ALA A 99 1.31 13.05 6.74
N ALA A 100 0.04 13.24 7.12
CA ALA A 100 -0.60 12.53 8.24
C ALA A 100 -1.32 11.24 7.81
N VAL A 101 -1.43 10.97 6.51
CA VAL A 101 -1.99 9.72 5.96
C VAL A 101 -0.92 8.65 6.01
N GLU A 102 -1.27 7.42 6.38
CA GLU A 102 -0.34 6.29 6.37
C GLU A 102 0.04 5.91 4.93
N TRP A 103 1.33 5.70 4.68
CA TRP A 103 1.86 5.28 3.39
C TRP A 103 2.36 3.84 3.46
N ALA A 104 1.72 2.97 2.71
CA ALA A 104 2.07 1.57 2.57
C ALA A 104 2.75 1.30 1.22
N VAL A 105 3.69 0.37 1.21
CA VAL A 105 4.34 -0.12 -0.03
C VAL A 105 4.23 -1.63 -0.08
N ASP A 106 3.80 -2.16 -1.23
CA ASP A 106 3.65 -3.59 -1.48
C ASP A 106 4.26 -3.99 -2.83
N GLY A 107 4.96 -5.10 -2.85
CA GLY A 107 5.45 -5.71 -4.09
C GLY A 107 6.96 -5.92 -4.14
N GLY A 108 7.39 -7.17 -4.22
CA GLY A 108 8.79 -7.55 -4.40
C GLY A 108 9.72 -7.20 -3.23
N ILE A 109 9.19 -6.85 -2.05
CA ILE A 109 9.97 -6.40 -0.91
C ILE A 109 10.54 -7.61 -0.17
N VAL A 110 11.86 -7.57 0.07
CA VAL A 110 12.66 -8.59 0.78
C VAL A 110 13.68 -7.89 1.69
N ALA A 111 14.46 -8.64 2.47
CA ALA A 111 15.44 -8.07 3.40
C ALA A 111 16.47 -7.14 2.71
N ASP A 112 16.84 -7.43 1.46
CA ASP A 112 17.86 -6.69 0.73
C ASP A 112 17.41 -5.29 0.26
N ASN A 113 16.08 -5.06 0.16
CA ASN A 113 15.53 -3.80 -0.35
C ASN A 113 14.58 -3.09 0.62
N VAL A 114 14.20 -3.71 1.74
CA VAL A 114 13.27 -3.13 2.71
C VAL A 114 13.76 -1.80 3.27
N LYS A 115 15.07 -1.64 3.45
CA LYS A 115 15.66 -0.38 3.93
C LYS A 115 15.34 0.79 3.00
N GLN A 116 15.43 0.61 1.70
CA GLN A 116 15.10 1.65 0.72
C GLN A 116 13.64 2.11 0.85
N VAL A 117 12.73 1.18 1.15
CA VAL A 117 11.31 1.46 1.32
C VAL A 117 11.07 2.31 2.58
N VAL A 118 11.72 1.94 3.68
CA VAL A 118 11.64 2.69 4.95
C VAL A 118 12.28 4.09 4.82
N ASP A 119 13.47 4.17 4.20
CA ASP A 119 14.16 5.43 3.98
C ASP A 119 13.36 6.40 3.07
N ALA A 120 12.54 5.87 2.16
CA ALA A 120 11.60 6.66 1.37
C ALA A 120 10.42 7.20 2.18
N GLY A 121 10.27 6.80 3.43
CA GLY A 121 9.23 7.28 4.34
C GLY A 121 7.95 6.44 4.36
N ALA A 122 8.00 5.18 3.93
CA ALA A 122 6.87 4.27 4.10
C ALA A 122 6.62 3.99 5.58
N ASP A 123 5.37 4.07 6.00
CA ASP A 123 4.93 3.79 7.37
C ASP A 123 4.61 2.30 7.55
N LEU A 124 4.20 1.64 6.47
CA LEU A 124 3.86 0.22 6.44
C LEU A 124 4.52 -0.48 5.25
N VAL A 125 5.16 -1.61 5.51
CA VAL A 125 5.72 -2.49 4.48
C VAL A 125 4.91 -3.78 4.40
N ILE A 126 4.44 -4.12 3.20
CA ILE A 126 3.74 -5.36 2.92
C ILE A 126 4.68 -6.28 2.13
N SER A 127 4.96 -7.45 2.68
CA SER A 127 5.86 -8.42 2.08
C SER A 127 5.32 -9.84 2.22
N GLY A 128 4.93 -10.44 1.12
CA GLY A 128 4.55 -11.85 1.07
C GLY A 128 5.79 -12.74 0.93
N ARG A 129 6.44 -12.70 -0.21
CA ARG A 129 7.60 -13.53 -0.53
C ARG A 129 8.73 -13.37 0.49
N GLY A 130 9.09 -12.14 0.84
CA GLY A 130 10.17 -11.87 1.80
C GLY A 130 9.93 -12.48 3.17
N VAL A 131 8.67 -12.67 3.57
CA VAL A 131 8.30 -13.29 4.85
C VAL A 131 8.18 -14.81 4.74
N PHE A 132 7.51 -15.32 3.70
CA PHE A 132 7.11 -16.73 3.62
C PHE A 132 8.10 -17.61 2.85
N GLU A 133 9.12 -17.05 2.22
CA GLU A 133 10.09 -17.80 1.44
C GLU A 133 10.77 -18.89 2.27
N ASN A 134 10.87 -20.08 1.69
CA ASN A 134 11.49 -21.28 2.32
C ASN A 134 10.91 -21.68 3.68
N GLY A 135 9.72 -21.22 4.05
CA GLY A 135 9.06 -21.53 5.32
C GLY A 135 9.75 -20.97 6.58
N ARG A 136 10.81 -20.16 6.45
CA ARG A 136 11.60 -19.60 7.57
C ARG A 136 11.02 -18.28 8.08
N ILE A 137 9.73 -18.23 8.35
CA ILE A 137 8.98 -17.00 8.63
C ILE A 137 9.65 -16.13 9.70
N ARG A 138 9.97 -16.71 10.87
CA ARG A 138 10.58 -15.96 11.99
C ARG A 138 11.95 -15.36 11.64
N GLU A 139 12.78 -16.16 10.95
CA GLU A 139 14.11 -15.73 10.52
C GLU A 139 14.02 -14.61 9.49
N ASN A 140 13.12 -14.76 8.51
CA ASN A 140 12.90 -13.76 7.46
C ASN A 140 12.40 -12.43 8.03
N ILE A 141 11.41 -12.46 8.94
CA ILE A 141 10.94 -11.25 9.63
C ILE A 141 12.07 -10.58 10.41
N ARG A 142 12.90 -11.36 11.11
CA ARG A 142 14.04 -10.80 11.85
C ARG A 142 15.01 -10.13 10.90
N LYS A 143 15.42 -10.80 9.82
CA LYS A 143 16.31 -10.21 8.80
C LYS A 143 15.75 -8.91 8.23
N MET A 144 14.47 -8.87 7.91
CA MET A 144 13.83 -7.64 7.40
C MET A 144 13.86 -6.51 8.43
N LYS A 145 13.65 -6.80 9.72
CA LYS A 145 13.73 -5.80 10.80
C LYS A 145 15.16 -5.32 11.04
N ASP A 146 16.13 -6.23 11.06
CA ASP A 146 17.54 -5.91 11.26
C ASP A 146 18.08 -5.04 10.10
N SER A 147 17.65 -5.31 8.86
CA SER A 147 18.01 -4.53 7.67
C SER A 147 17.47 -3.09 7.66
N GLN A 148 16.52 -2.75 8.53
CA GLN A 148 15.98 -1.39 8.66
C GLN A 148 16.83 -0.50 9.58
N GLN A 149 17.70 -1.10 10.40
CA GLN A 149 18.52 -0.33 11.35
C GLN A 149 19.63 0.41 10.62
N PRO A 150 19.97 1.64 11.04
CA PRO A 150 21.15 2.31 10.50
C PRO A 150 22.39 1.47 10.82
N ASN A 151 23.27 1.32 9.85
CA ASN A 151 24.60 0.74 10.08
C ASN A 151 25.30 1.61 11.14
N THR A 152 25.44 1.08 12.35
CA THR A 152 26.23 1.66 13.44
C THR A 152 27.72 1.58 13.11
#